data_7d6d8c28b6d9fbc5951ba25e0f3b7a5c
#
_entry.id   7d6d8c28b6d9fbc5951ba25e0f3b7a5c
#
_cell.length_a   1.000
_cell.length_b   1.000
_cell.length_c   1.000
_cell.angle_alpha   90.00
_cell.angle_beta   90.00
_cell.angle_gamma   90.00
#
_symmetry.space_group_name_H-M   'P 1'
#
loop_
_entity.id
_entity.type
_entity.pdbx_description
1 polymer ?
#
loop_
_entity_poly.entity_id
_entity_poly.type
_entity_poly.pdbx_seq_one_letter_code
_entity_poly.pdbx_strand_id
1 'polypeptide(L)'
;PSTSSAASDVYKRQTINGYTTGDVTVTALTISGLVADIETALTASGSGIVYAQTLTGANALKVTVSDTTVDAANLVDVDALTDGVVTVSSSATSITGIIGEVQSAFTAAQAGTIAGLGALNITLDDSSTTATESYAVADIHTLIDTLTGYTGKVTATVTEGTAAALSHAT
;
A
#
# COMPACT_ATOMS: atom_id res chain seq x y z
N PRO A 1 -4.30 -30.59 -7.75
CA PRO A 1 -3.37 -29.53 -7.35
C PRO A 1 -4.19 -28.45 -6.65
N SER A 2 -4.00 -28.31 -5.32
CA SER A 2 -4.66 -27.27 -4.55
C SER A 2 -4.02 -25.94 -4.88
N THR A 3 -4.79 -25.01 -5.40
CA THR A 3 -4.40 -23.61 -5.50
C THR A 3 -4.32 -23.05 -4.07
N SER A 4 -3.14 -23.10 -3.48
CA SER A 4 -2.84 -22.45 -2.20
C SER A 4 -2.97 -20.93 -2.41
N SER A 5 -3.67 -20.23 -1.53
CA SER A 5 -3.81 -18.78 -1.64
C SER A 5 -2.42 -18.12 -1.52
N ALA A 6 -2.14 -17.15 -2.37
CA ALA A 6 -0.81 -16.57 -2.51
C ALA A 6 -0.28 -15.92 -1.20
N ALA A 7 -1.15 -15.43 -0.33
CA ALA A 7 -0.78 -14.85 0.97
C ALA A 7 -0.16 -15.90 1.92
N SER A 8 -0.74 -17.10 1.96
CA SER A 8 -0.17 -18.22 2.73
C SER A 8 1.18 -18.66 2.15
N ASP A 9 1.44 -18.36 0.89
CA ASP A 9 2.65 -18.76 0.20
C ASP A 9 3.84 -17.84 0.51
N VAL A 10 3.65 -16.54 0.71
CA VAL A 10 4.72 -15.63 1.14
C VAL A 10 5.24 -16.02 2.52
N TYR A 11 4.36 -16.18 3.50
CA TYR A 11 4.74 -16.61 4.86
C TYR A 11 5.41 -18.00 4.86
N LYS A 12 4.88 -18.96 4.13
CA LYS A 12 5.47 -20.29 4.01
C LYS A 12 6.85 -20.26 3.37
N ARG A 13 7.08 -19.42 2.38
CA ARG A 13 8.38 -19.27 1.71
C ARG A 13 9.42 -18.66 2.63
N GLN A 14 9.07 -17.64 3.41
CA GLN A 14 9.96 -17.08 4.43
C GLN A 14 10.34 -18.13 5.48
N THR A 15 9.36 -18.93 5.92
CA THR A 15 9.60 -20.03 6.87
C THR A 15 10.52 -21.09 6.25
N ILE A 16 10.29 -21.50 4.99
CA ILE A 16 11.15 -22.45 4.28
C ILE A 16 12.56 -21.93 4.13
N ASN A 17 12.73 -20.64 3.76
CA ASN A 17 14.05 -20.02 3.64
C ASN A 17 14.84 -20.05 4.95
N GLY A 18 14.17 -19.94 6.10
CA GLY A 18 14.79 -20.07 7.41
C GLY A 18 15.27 -21.52 7.76
N TYR A 19 14.79 -22.54 7.03
CA TYR A 19 15.12 -23.94 7.23
C TYR A 19 16.04 -24.52 6.15
N THR A 20 16.41 -23.77 5.13
CA THR A 20 17.29 -24.21 4.03
C THR A 20 18.55 -23.37 3.96
N THR A 21 19.66 -23.97 3.56
CA THR A 21 20.90 -23.25 3.22
C THR A 21 21.01 -22.92 1.73
N GLY A 22 20.02 -23.33 0.92
CA GLY A 22 19.92 -23.05 -0.51
C GLY A 22 18.88 -22.00 -0.82
N ASP A 23 18.97 -21.43 -2.02
CA ASP A 23 18.01 -20.43 -2.49
C ASP A 23 16.59 -20.99 -2.65
N VAL A 24 15.59 -20.24 -2.21
CA VAL A 24 14.18 -20.51 -2.46
C VAL A 24 13.72 -19.73 -3.70
N THR A 25 13.48 -20.42 -4.82
CA THR A 25 13.03 -19.78 -6.05
C THR A 25 11.51 -19.59 -6.06
N VAL A 26 11.08 -18.33 -6.24
CA VAL A 26 9.68 -17.94 -6.42
C VAL A 26 9.37 -17.84 -7.91
N THR A 27 8.55 -18.73 -8.44
CA THR A 27 8.17 -18.78 -9.87
C THR A 27 6.83 -18.09 -10.17
N ALA A 28 6.17 -17.51 -9.16
CA ALA A 28 4.89 -16.83 -9.33
C ALA A 28 5.04 -15.55 -10.15
N LEU A 29 4.07 -15.27 -11.01
CA LEU A 29 3.97 -13.99 -11.77
C LEU A 29 3.38 -12.86 -10.94
N THR A 30 2.68 -13.21 -9.88
CA THR A 30 2.05 -12.29 -8.94
C THR A 30 2.23 -12.85 -7.53
N ILE A 31 2.58 -12.00 -6.58
CA ILE A 31 2.50 -12.33 -5.15
C ILE A 31 1.31 -11.59 -4.54
N SER A 32 0.70 -12.18 -3.51
CA SER A 32 -0.38 -11.55 -2.78
C SER A 32 -0.26 -11.82 -1.28
N GLY A 33 -0.71 -10.87 -0.48
CA GLY A 33 -0.65 -10.95 0.98
C GLY A 33 -0.95 -9.63 1.64
N LEU A 34 -0.68 -9.56 2.94
CA LEU A 34 -0.67 -8.31 3.67
C LEU A 34 0.51 -7.45 3.20
N VAL A 35 0.32 -6.14 3.14
CA VAL A 35 1.32 -5.20 2.61
C VAL A 35 2.67 -5.33 3.31
N ALA A 36 2.68 -5.43 4.64
CA ALA A 36 3.90 -5.60 5.44
C ALA A 36 4.62 -6.93 5.18
N ASP A 37 3.87 -8.02 4.94
CA ASP A 37 4.45 -9.32 4.61
C ASP A 37 5.08 -9.31 3.20
N ILE A 38 4.43 -8.62 2.26
CA ILE A 38 4.92 -8.45 0.89
C ILE A 38 6.22 -7.63 0.90
N GLU A 39 6.24 -6.50 1.61
CA GLU A 39 7.44 -5.66 1.77
C GLU A 39 8.62 -6.48 2.31
N THR A 40 8.38 -7.24 3.39
CA THR A 40 9.38 -8.14 3.97
C THR A 40 9.87 -9.17 2.95
N ALA A 41 8.97 -9.75 2.15
CA ALA A 41 9.34 -10.74 1.15
C ALA A 41 10.16 -10.14 0.00
N LEU A 42 9.80 -8.93 -0.47
CA LEU A 42 10.52 -8.26 -1.57
C LEU A 42 11.90 -7.76 -1.12
N THR A 43 12.01 -7.24 0.09
CA THR A 43 13.30 -6.80 0.67
C THR A 43 14.24 -7.98 0.94
N ALA A 44 13.71 -9.18 1.20
CA ALA A 44 14.49 -10.41 1.33
C ALA A 44 15.01 -10.94 -0.02
N SER A 45 14.67 -10.32 -1.15
CA SER A 45 15.21 -10.67 -2.46
C SER A 45 16.74 -10.59 -2.47
N GLY A 46 17.41 -11.66 -2.91
CA GLY A 46 18.86 -11.78 -2.85
C GLY A 46 19.43 -12.29 -1.52
N SER A 47 18.59 -12.47 -0.49
CA SER A 47 18.99 -13.06 0.80
C SER A 47 18.45 -14.49 0.95
N GLY A 48 18.68 -15.32 -0.07
CA GLY A 48 18.18 -16.70 -0.12
C GLY A 48 16.77 -16.84 -0.72
N ILE A 49 16.13 -15.75 -1.12
CA ILE A 49 14.90 -15.76 -1.92
C ILE A 49 15.21 -15.18 -3.30
N VAL A 50 14.94 -15.95 -4.34
CA VAL A 50 15.14 -15.57 -5.74
C VAL A 50 13.79 -15.56 -6.45
N TYR A 51 13.42 -14.43 -7.03
CA TYR A 51 12.22 -14.33 -7.86
C TYR A 51 12.57 -14.70 -9.32
N ALA A 52 11.80 -15.60 -9.93
CA ALA A 52 11.94 -15.92 -11.35
C ALA A 52 11.53 -14.75 -12.26
N GLN A 53 10.64 -13.90 -11.77
CA GLN A 53 10.33 -12.60 -12.38
C GLN A 53 11.31 -11.54 -11.86
N THR A 54 11.69 -10.62 -12.74
CA THR A 54 12.43 -9.43 -12.32
C THR A 54 11.56 -8.53 -11.46
N LEU A 55 12.16 -7.78 -10.56
CA LEU A 55 11.45 -6.71 -9.83
C LEU A 55 11.37 -5.42 -10.63
N THR A 56 12.12 -5.34 -11.75
CA THR A 56 12.22 -4.15 -12.60
C THR A 56 11.86 -4.47 -14.05
N GLY A 57 11.36 -3.46 -14.77
CA GLY A 57 11.07 -3.53 -16.20
C GLY A 57 9.64 -3.99 -16.52
N ALA A 58 9.32 -4.07 -17.81
CA ALA A 58 7.96 -4.28 -18.32
C ALA A 58 7.27 -5.59 -17.88
N ASN A 59 8.04 -6.59 -17.43
CA ASN A 59 7.54 -7.87 -16.94
C ASN A 59 7.83 -8.05 -15.44
N ALA A 60 7.90 -6.95 -14.70
CA ALA A 60 8.16 -7.00 -13.28
C ALA A 60 7.07 -7.76 -12.51
N LEU A 61 7.47 -8.32 -11.38
CA LEU A 61 6.60 -9.06 -10.48
C LEU A 61 5.42 -8.18 -10.02
N LYS A 62 4.21 -8.61 -10.29
CA LYS A 62 2.98 -7.92 -9.85
C LYS A 62 2.67 -8.26 -8.40
N VAL A 63 2.01 -7.33 -7.73
CA VAL A 63 1.63 -7.46 -6.33
C VAL A 63 0.12 -7.29 -6.17
N THR A 64 -0.49 -8.07 -5.28
CA THR A 64 -1.88 -7.87 -4.83
C THR A 64 -1.91 -7.76 -3.32
N VAL A 65 -2.25 -6.58 -2.82
CA VAL A 65 -2.41 -6.29 -1.39
C VAL A 65 -3.79 -6.73 -0.93
N SER A 66 -3.86 -7.53 0.14
CA SER A 66 -5.11 -8.14 0.64
C SER A 66 -5.60 -7.54 1.96
N ASP A 67 -4.97 -6.49 2.45
CA ASP A 67 -5.37 -5.79 3.67
C ASP A 67 -6.79 -5.24 3.55
N THR A 68 -7.55 -5.29 4.64
CA THR A 68 -8.86 -4.62 4.75
C THR A 68 -8.67 -3.12 5.01
N THR A 69 -7.65 -2.77 5.79
CA THR A 69 -7.16 -1.41 6.00
C THR A 69 -5.70 -1.38 5.56
N VAL A 70 -5.41 -0.60 4.54
CA VAL A 70 -4.09 -0.50 3.93
C VAL A 70 -3.31 0.63 4.60
N ASP A 71 -2.08 0.35 5.01
CA ASP A 71 -1.14 1.37 5.45
C ASP A 71 -0.50 2.03 4.22
N ALA A 72 -0.57 3.37 4.15
CA ALA A 72 -0.13 4.13 2.98
C ALA A 72 1.40 4.14 2.82
N ALA A 73 2.16 4.21 3.92
CA ALA A 73 3.62 4.16 3.88
C ALA A 73 4.10 2.82 3.33
N ASN A 74 3.65 1.72 3.93
CA ASN A 74 4.02 0.38 3.49
C ASN A 74 3.59 0.10 2.03
N LEU A 75 2.46 0.66 1.59
CA LEU A 75 2.00 0.53 0.20
C LEU A 75 2.95 1.22 -0.77
N VAL A 76 3.42 2.43 -0.44
CA VAL A 76 4.40 3.18 -1.23
C VAL A 76 5.76 2.47 -1.23
N ASP A 77 6.17 1.92 -0.09
CA ASP A 77 7.42 1.16 0.02
C ASP A 77 7.38 -0.11 -0.85
N VAL A 78 6.26 -0.83 -0.87
CA VAL A 78 6.07 -1.96 -1.79
C VAL A 78 6.11 -1.53 -3.25
N ASP A 79 5.47 -0.40 -3.61
CA ASP A 79 5.49 0.15 -4.96
C ASP A 79 6.92 0.50 -5.41
N ALA A 80 7.74 1.03 -4.51
CA ALA A 80 9.14 1.35 -4.78
C ALA A 80 10.04 0.09 -4.98
N LEU A 81 9.62 -1.07 -4.53
CA LEU A 81 10.37 -2.33 -4.64
C LEU A 81 10.11 -3.08 -5.95
N THR A 82 9.10 -2.69 -6.74
CA THR A 82 8.79 -3.36 -8.02
C THR A 82 8.25 -2.36 -9.06
N ASP A 83 8.67 -2.52 -10.31
CA ASP A 83 8.03 -1.81 -11.45
C ASP A 83 6.70 -2.48 -11.88
N GLY A 84 6.34 -3.59 -11.27
CA GLY A 84 5.06 -4.26 -11.49
C GLY A 84 3.92 -3.54 -10.79
N VAL A 85 2.72 -3.55 -11.38
CA VAL A 85 1.56 -2.89 -10.77
C VAL A 85 1.24 -3.51 -9.40
N VAL A 86 1.14 -2.65 -8.39
CA VAL A 86 0.65 -2.98 -7.05
C VAL A 86 -0.86 -2.76 -7.01
N THR A 87 -1.63 -3.83 -6.87
CA THR A 87 -3.09 -3.78 -6.86
C THR A 87 -3.63 -3.97 -5.46
N VAL A 88 -4.36 -2.99 -4.96
CA VAL A 88 -5.12 -3.14 -3.71
C VAL A 88 -6.40 -3.92 -4.01
N SER A 89 -6.63 -4.99 -3.25
CA SER A 89 -7.77 -5.88 -3.41
C SER A 89 -9.10 -5.14 -3.17
N SER A 90 -10.16 -5.57 -3.84
CA SER A 90 -11.52 -5.08 -3.61
C SER A 90 -12.08 -5.39 -2.21
N SER A 91 -11.39 -6.19 -1.40
CA SER A 91 -11.70 -6.42 0.01
C SER A 91 -11.24 -5.27 0.93
N ALA A 92 -10.35 -4.41 0.45
CA ALA A 92 -9.92 -3.22 1.17
C ALA A 92 -11.07 -2.22 1.28
N THR A 93 -11.23 -1.62 2.45
CA THR A 93 -12.28 -0.63 2.75
C THR A 93 -11.71 0.74 3.07
N SER A 94 -10.44 0.79 3.49
CA SER A 94 -9.79 2.03 3.92
C SER A 94 -8.27 2.01 3.67
N ILE A 95 -7.72 3.21 3.59
CA ILE A 95 -6.28 3.48 3.63
C ILE A 95 -6.01 4.44 4.77
N THR A 96 -4.92 4.21 5.53
CA THR A 96 -4.50 5.01 6.67
C THR A 96 -3.08 5.51 6.49
N GLY A 97 -2.76 6.64 7.09
CA GLY A 97 -1.42 7.22 7.09
C GLY A 97 -1.45 8.73 7.27
N ILE A 98 -0.29 9.34 7.38
CA ILE A 98 -0.19 10.80 7.38
C ILE A 98 -0.47 11.36 5.98
N ILE A 99 -0.79 12.65 5.92
CA ILE A 99 -1.18 13.33 4.66
C ILE A 99 -0.17 13.07 3.52
N GLY A 100 1.14 13.16 3.80
CA GLY A 100 2.19 12.99 2.77
C GLY A 100 2.26 11.57 2.22
N GLU A 101 2.04 10.55 3.03
CA GLU A 101 2.02 9.14 2.63
C GLU A 101 0.81 8.84 1.76
N VAL A 102 -0.37 9.31 2.18
CA VAL A 102 -1.61 9.18 1.41
C VAL A 102 -1.48 9.89 0.07
N GLN A 103 -0.95 11.13 0.02
CA GLN A 103 -0.69 11.85 -1.23
C GLN A 103 0.26 11.08 -2.15
N SER A 104 1.32 10.48 -1.60
CA SER A 104 2.28 9.68 -2.36
C SER A 104 1.61 8.45 -2.97
N ALA A 105 0.81 7.71 -2.21
CA ALA A 105 0.06 6.56 -2.70
C ALA A 105 -0.92 6.92 -3.83
N PHE A 106 -1.67 8.03 -3.69
CA PHE A 106 -2.58 8.49 -4.75
C PHE A 106 -1.85 9.06 -5.97
N THR A 107 -0.67 9.67 -5.79
CA THR A 107 0.19 10.09 -6.90
C THR A 107 0.69 8.88 -7.69
N ALA A 108 1.11 7.82 -7.02
CA ALA A 108 1.48 6.55 -7.62
C ALA A 108 0.29 5.89 -8.36
N ALA A 109 -0.93 6.01 -7.79
CA ALA A 109 -2.14 5.53 -8.46
C ALA A 109 -2.45 6.31 -9.74
N GLN A 110 -2.24 7.63 -9.76
CA GLN A 110 -2.39 8.46 -10.98
C GLN A 110 -1.31 8.13 -12.03
N ALA A 111 -0.11 7.76 -11.59
CA ALA A 111 0.97 7.27 -12.47
C ALA A 111 0.70 5.85 -13.00
N GLY A 112 -0.24 5.12 -12.41
CA GLY A 112 -0.63 3.76 -12.81
C GLY A 112 0.24 2.66 -12.21
N THR A 113 1.10 2.95 -11.25
CA THR A 113 1.92 1.96 -10.54
C THR A 113 1.13 1.31 -9.39
N ILE A 114 0.22 2.04 -8.77
CA ILE A 114 -0.75 1.50 -7.80
C ILE A 114 -2.17 1.51 -8.39
N ALA A 115 -2.97 0.50 -8.09
CA ALA A 115 -4.37 0.39 -8.50
C ALA A 115 -5.28 0.03 -7.32
N GLY A 116 -6.56 0.42 -7.40
CA GLY A 116 -7.60 0.03 -6.43
C GLY A 116 -7.86 1.01 -5.30
N LEU A 117 -7.32 2.25 -5.34
CA LEU A 117 -7.49 3.24 -4.27
C LEU A 117 -8.77 4.10 -4.37
N GLY A 118 -9.37 4.22 -5.55
CA GLY A 118 -10.35 5.27 -5.85
C GLY A 118 -11.64 5.27 -5.01
N ALA A 119 -11.97 4.19 -4.34
CA ALA A 119 -13.17 4.05 -3.50
C ALA A 119 -12.87 3.78 -2.02
N LEU A 120 -11.61 3.71 -1.62
CA LEU A 120 -11.23 3.46 -0.22
C LEU A 120 -11.53 4.68 0.64
N ASN A 121 -11.98 4.48 1.86
CA ASN A 121 -12.03 5.57 2.83
C ASN A 121 -10.62 5.94 3.27
N ILE A 122 -10.31 7.22 3.36
CA ILE A 122 -9.04 7.72 3.88
C ILE A 122 -9.21 8.08 5.35
N THR A 123 -8.33 7.57 6.20
CA THR A 123 -8.19 8.01 7.59
C THR A 123 -6.81 8.60 7.76
N LEU A 124 -6.75 9.91 7.99
CA LEU A 124 -5.49 10.61 8.25
C LEU A 124 -5.13 10.45 9.72
N ASP A 125 -4.29 9.48 9.99
CA ASP A 125 -3.77 9.16 11.31
C ASP A 125 -2.47 8.38 11.15
N ASP A 126 -1.45 8.75 11.90
CA ASP A 126 -0.21 7.99 11.95
C ASP A 126 -0.31 6.93 13.06
N SER A 127 -0.67 5.71 12.65
CA SER A 127 -0.73 4.57 13.57
C SER A 127 0.64 4.17 14.14
N SER A 128 1.75 4.70 13.58
CA SER A 128 3.11 4.42 14.04
C SER A 128 3.52 5.27 15.22
N THR A 129 2.78 6.35 15.53
CA THR A 129 3.03 7.24 16.67
C THR A 129 1.94 7.10 17.74
N THR A 130 2.29 7.37 18.99
CA THR A 130 1.32 7.39 20.10
C THR A 130 0.56 8.72 20.22
N ALA A 131 0.87 9.68 19.34
CA ALA A 131 0.22 10.98 19.28
C ALA A 131 -0.83 10.98 18.17
N THR A 132 -2.05 11.42 18.49
CA THR A 132 -3.08 11.68 17.47
C THR A 132 -2.62 12.84 16.61
N GLU A 133 -2.39 12.57 15.32
CA GLU A 133 -2.06 13.61 14.35
C GLU A 133 -3.27 14.54 14.15
N SER A 134 -3.00 15.82 14.06
CA SER A 134 -4.02 16.83 13.77
C SER A 134 -3.55 17.74 12.65
N TYR A 135 -4.42 18.00 11.69
CA TYR A 135 -4.09 18.69 10.45
C TYR A 135 -4.79 20.03 10.33
N ALA A 136 -4.13 20.99 9.68
CA ALA A 136 -4.81 22.19 9.23
C ALA A 136 -5.85 21.83 8.16
N VAL A 137 -7.00 22.49 8.20
CA VAL A 137 -8.05 22.24 7.20
C VAL A 137 -7.54 22.54 5.79
N ALA A 138 -6.64 23.52 5.63
CA ALA A 138 -6.03 23.84 4.34
C ALA A 138 -5.22 22.68 3.76
N ASP A 139 -4.54 21.89 4.61
CA ASP A 139 -3.75 20.74 4.17
C ASP A 139 -4.69 19.60 3.71
N ILE A 140 -5.81 19.41 4.43
CA ILE A 140 -6.84 18.43 4.06
C ILE A 140 -7.50 18.84 2.74
N HIS A 141 -7.80 20.13 2.51
CA HIS A 141 -8.31 20.61 1.24
C HIS A 141 -7.32 20.37 0.10
N THR A 142 -6.03 20.67 0.33
CA THR A 142 -4.97 20.40 -0.64
C THR A 142 -4.91 18.92 -1.00
N LEU A 143 -5.02 18.03 -0.03
CA LEU A 143 -5.11 16.59 -0.29
C LEU A 143 -6.33 16.28 -1.16
N ILE A 144 -7.53 16.71 -0.77
CA ILE A 144 -8.78 16.42 -1.49
C ILE A 144 -8.70 16.91 -2.94
N ASP A 145 -8.14 18.10 -3.19
CA ASP A 145 -7.97 18.67 -4.53
C ASP A 145 -7.05 17.83 -5.43
N THR A 146 -6.14 17.04 -4.84
CA THR A 146 -5.26 16.14 -5.59
C THR A 146 -5.90 14.78 -5.90
N LEU A 147 -7.01 14.44 -5.25
CA LEU A 147 -7.67 13.13 -5.36
C LEU A 147 -8.62 13.06 -6.58
N THR A 148 -8.06 13.11 -7.79
CA THR A 148 -8.86 13.04 -9.02
C THR A 148 -9.59 11.72 -9.17
N GLY A 149 -10.92 11.77 -9.33
CA GLY A 149 -11.77 10.57 -9.49
C GLY A 149 -12.01 9.78 -8.21
N TYR A 150 -11.63 10.33 -7.05
CA TYR A 150 -11.85 9.70 -5.75
C TYR A 150 -13.33 9.81 -5.34
N THR A 151 -13.86 8.73 -4.78
CA THR A 151 -15.27 8.64 -4.35
C THR A 151 -15.45 8.21 -2.89
N GLY A 152 -14.34 7.98 -2.19
CA GLY A 152 -14.36 7.59 -0.78
C GLY A 152 -14.56 8.76 0.18
N LYS A 153 -14.48 8.49 1.46
CA LYS A 153 -14.61 9.47 2.55
C LYS A 153 -13.24 9.77 3.15
N VAL A 154 -12.93 11.05 3.38
CA VAL A 154 -11.75 11.47 4.16
C VAL A 154 -12.14 11.72 5.61
N THR A 155 -11.40 11.13 6.55
CA THR A 155 -11.53 11.32 8.00
C THR A 155 -10.20 11.80 8.55
N ALA A 156 -10.22 12.91 9.31
CA ALA A 156 -9.03 13.50 9.93
C ALA A 156 -9.40 14.22 11.24
N THR A 157 -8.46 14.33 12.14
CA THR A 157 -8.53 15.26 13.28
C THR A 157 -8.03 16.61 12.81
N VAL A 158 -8.80 17.69 13.05
CA VAL A 158 -8.45 19.05 12.60
C VAL A 158 -8.07 19.95 13.77
N THR A 159 -7.12 20.86 13.55
CA THR A 159 -6.65 21.83 14.54
C THR A 159 -7.53 23.08 14.61
N GLU A 160 -8.19 23.45 13.49
CA GLU A 160 -9.05 24.63 13.41
C GLU A 160 -10.51 24.25 13.55
N GLY A 161 -11.25 25.00 14.37
CA GLY A 161 -12.67 24.78 14.65
C GLY A 161 -13.61 25.84 14.09
N THR A 162 -13.16 26.77 13.21
CA THR A 162 -14.05 27.78 12.63
C THR A 162 -14.83 27.25 11.45
N ALA A 163 -16.10 27.64 11.32
CA ALA A 163 -16.95 27.21 10.19
C ALA A 163 -16.37 27.65 8.83
N ALA A 164 -15.68 28.79 8.77
CA ALA A 164 -15.03 29.26 7.55
C ALA A 164 -13.85 28.38 7.13
N ALA A 165 -13.06 27.88 8.10
CA ALA A 165 -11.96 26.96 7.82
C ALA A 165 -12.47 25.59 7.33
N LEU A 166 -13.63 25.15 7.82
CA LEU A 166 -14.23 23.85 7.47
C LEU A 166 -14.98 23.85 6.14
N SER A 167 -15.12 25.01 5.48
CA SER A 167 -15.82 25.14 4.19
C SER A 167 -14.84 24.89 3.04
N HIS A 168 -15.05 23.78 2.32
CA HIS A 168 -14.37 23.51 1.04
C HIS A 168 -15.22 24.07 -0.10
N ALA A 169 -14.62 24.91 -0.96
CA ALA A 169 -15.28 25.39 -2.18
C ALA A 169 -15.31 24.24 -3.21
N THR A 170 -16.50 23.81 -3.60
CA THR A 170 -16.73 22.83 -4.69
C THR A 170 -16.76 23.52 -6.02
#